data_b659e42fb4bc3062460ab2a14c1108b1
#
_entry.id   b659e42fb4bc3062460ab2a14c1108b1
#
_cell.length_a   1.000
_cell.length_b   1.000
_cell.length_c   1.000
_cell.angle_alpha   90.00
_cell.angle_beta   90.00
_cell.angle_gamma   90.00
#
_symmetry.space_group_name_H-M   'P 1'
#
loop_
_entity.id
_entity.type
_entity.pdbx_description
1 polymer ?
#
loop_
_entity_poly.entity_id
_entity_poly.type
_entity_poly.pdbx_seq_one_letter_code
_entity_poly.pdbx_strand_id
1 'polypeptide(L)'
;MAWSENLNLDKCKELDVLPSSKEDLIKNSDFLSIHVQGGERYKDCIKLAELDKMKKSAFLINTSRGPIVNEDDLIIALSTNVIAGAGVDVYEKEPLPASHKLRFLPNALLLPHIGYVTAENYSIFYTQMIENLESCISGKPIRVIK
;
A
#
# COMPACT_ATOMS: atom_id res chain seq x y z
N MET A 1 14.23 -7.12 3.28
CA MET A 1 13.50 -8.15 4.04
C MET A 1 12.03 -8.13 3.62
N ALA A 2 11.31 -9.26 3.74
CA ALA A 2 9.88 -9.32 3.46
C ALA A 2 9.14 -10.20 4.47
N TRP A 3 7.88 -9.86 4.69
CA TRP A 3 6.93 -10.64 5.47
C TRP A 3 5.55 -10.65 4.78
N SER A 4 4.92 -11.79 4.78
CA SER A 4 3.47 -11.94 4.62
C SER A 4 3.07 -13.30 5.21
N GLU A 5 1.78 -13.50 5.51
CA GLU A 5 1.31 -14.79 6.03
C GLU A 5 1.48 -15.94 5.01
N ASN A 6 1.53 -15.62 3.73
CA ASN A 6 1.71 -16.57 2.62
C ASN A 6 3.03 -16.31 1.87
N LEU A 7 4.09 -15.93 2.60
CA LEU A 7 5.38 -15.64 1.98
C LEU A 7 5.96 -16.89 1.30
N ASN A 8 6.23 -16.78 0.00
CA ASN A 8 6.86 -17.87 -0.74
C ASN A 8 8.37 -17.83 -0.56
N LEU A 9 8.92 -18.80 0.19
CA LEU A 9 10.33 -18.86 0.53
C LEU A 9 11.23 -19.14 -0.69
N ASP A 10 10.75 -19.88 -1.67
CA ASP A 10 11.54 -20.16 -2.88
C ASP A 10 11.68 -18.89 -3.72
N LYS A 11 10.61 -18.10 -3.83
CA LYS A 11 10.67 -16.77 -4.46
C LYS A 11 11.57 -15.80 -3.70
N CYS A 12 11.55 -15.82 -2.38
CA CYS A 12 12.47 -15.01 -1.59
C CYS A 12 13.93 -15.34 -1.93
N LYS A 13 14.23 -16.62 -2.05
CA LYS A 13 15.56 -17.11 -2.41
C LYS A 13 15.98 -16.69 -3.82
N GLU A 14 15.07 -16.84 -4.78
CA GLU A 14 15.27 -16.45 -6.18
C GLU A 14 15.57 -14.95 -6.33
N LEU A 15 14.88 -14.11 -5.53
CA LEU A 15 14.96 -12.65 -5.60
C LEU A 15 15.95 -12.05 -4.60
N ASP A 16 16.73 -12.86 -3.89
CA ASP A 16 17.65 -12.44 -2.83
C ASP A 16 16.96 -11.58 -1.75
N VAL A 17 15.74 -11.97 -1.36
CA VAL A 17 14.94 -11.31 -0.34
C VAL A 17 14.99 -12.12 0.95
N LEU A 18 15.44 -11.49 2.05
CA LEU A 18 15.48 -12.14 3.36
C LEU A 18 14.06 -12.28 3.94
N PRO A 19 13.55 -13.50 4.17
CA PRO A 19 12.31 -13.72 4.90
C PRO A 19 12.47 -13.24 6.35
N SER A 20 11.41 -12.66 6.91
CA SER A 20 11.43 -12.11 8.26
C SER A 20 10.10 -12.33 8.97
N SER A 21 10.09 -12.27 10.29
CA SER A 21 8.86 -12.10 11.05
C SER A 21 8.27 -10.69 10.82
N LYS A 22 6.97 -10.50 11.04
CA LYS A 22 6.35 -9.16 11.01
C LYS A 22 7.05 -8.21 11.96
N GLU A 23 7.35 -8.68 13.16
CA GLU A 23 7.98 -7.88 14.21
C GLU A 23 9.39 -7.44 13.84
N ASP A 24 10.23 -8.36 13.36
CA ASP A 24 11.59 -8.03 12.95
C ASP A 24 11.63 -7.11 11.73
N LEU A 25 10.72 -7.32 10.78
CA LEU A 25 10.58 -6.43 9.63
C LEU A 25 10.28 -5.00 10.09
N ILE A 26 9.30 -4.82 10.97
CA ILE A 26 8.90 -3.50 11.51
C ILE A 26 10.05 -2.84 12.26
N LYS A 27 10.72 -3.57 13.16
CA LYS A 27 11.80 -3.03 13.99
C LYS A 27 13.04 -2.61 13.20
N ASN A 28 13.35 -3.32 12.13
CA ASN A 28 14.63 -3.16 11.44
C ASN A 28 14.52 -2.32 10.15
N SER A 29 13.30 -2.02 9.69
CA SER A 29 13.11 -1.24 8.46
C SER A 29 13.39 0.24 8.65
N ASP A 30 14.11 0.84 7.70
CA ASP A 30 14.20 2.29 7.52
C ASP A 30 13.05 2.81 6.63
N PHE A 31 12.64 1.98 5.67
CA PHE A 31 11.44 2.17 4.84
C PHE A 31 10.58 0.91 4.90
N LEU A 32 9.40 1.01 5.48
CA LEU A 32 8.41 -0.07 5.51
C LEU A 32 7.34 0.16 4.44
N SER A 33 7.37 -0.62 3.38
CA SER A 33 6.43 -0.50 2.27
C SER A 33 5.40 -1.62 2.27
N ILE A 34 4.13 -1.26 2.13
CA ILE A 34 2.98 -2.17 2.18
C ILE A 34 2.58 -2.59 0.78
N HIS A 35 2.57 -3.91 0.52
CA HIS A 35 2.21 -4.52 -0.77
C HIS A 35 1.23 -5.70 -0.63
N VAL A 36 0.65 -5.91 0.56
CA VAL A 36 -0.37 -6.95 0.75
C VAL A 36 -1.71 -6.53 0.15
N GLN A 37 -2.52 -7.50 -0.26
CA GLN A 37 -3.85 -7.22 -0.80
C GLN A 37 -4.77 -6.61 0.28
N GLY A 38 -5.66 -5.70 -0.12
CA GLY A 38 -6.72 -5.21 0.75
C GLY A 38 -7.74 -6.30 1.09
N GLY A 39 -8.53 -6.06 2.13
CA GLY A 39 -9.57 -6.94 2.62
C GLY A 39 -9.50 -7.13 4.13
N GLU A 40 -10.51 -7.80 4.70
CA GLU A 40 -10.66 -7.97 6.16
C GLU A 40 -9.43 -8.61 6.82
N ARG A 41 -8.74 -9.50 6.10
CA ARG A 41 -7.54 -10.19 6.59
C ARG A 41 -6.42 -9.25 7.04
N TYR A 42 -6.22 -8.15 6.32
CA TYR A 42 -5.13 -7.19 6.59
C TYR A 42 -5.65 -5.84 7.10
N LYS A 43 -6.94 -5.75 7.39
CA LYS A 43 -7.50 -4.56 8.01
C LYS A 43 -6.80 -4.29 9.35
N ASP A 44 -6.41 -3.03 9.57
CA ASP A 44 -5.68 -2.61 10.76
C ASP A 44 -4.42 -3.46 11.05
N CYS A 45 -3.77 -3.95 10.00
CA CYS A 45 -2.52 -4.72 10.13
C CYS A 45 -1.39 -3.88 10.73
N ILE A 46 -1.40 -2.58 10.48
CA ILE A 46 -0.48 -1.60 11.08
C ILE A 46 -1.30 -0.62 11.92
N LYS A 47 -1.10 -0.68 13.22
CA LYS A 47 -1.68 0.20 14.25
C LYS A 47 -0.58 0.96 14.97
N LEU A 48 -0.95 1.77 15.95
CA LEU A 48 0.00 2.50 16.79
C LEU A 48 1.04 1.57 17.44
N ALA A 49 0.60 0.38 17.87
CA ALA A 49 1.50 -0.61 18.47
C ALA A 49 2.58 -1.13 17.52
N GLU A 50 2.31 -1.21 16.22
CA GLU A 50 3.29 -1.50 15.20
C GLU A 50 4.16 -0.29 14.88
N LEU A 51 3.57 0.89 14.77
CA LEU A 51 4.29 2.14 14.49
C LEU A 51 5.28 2.48 15.61
N ASP A 52 4.93 2.25 16.87
CA ASP A 52 5.79 2.43 18.04
C ASP A 52 7.05 1.53 18.02
N LYS A 53 6.98 0.39 17.33
CA LYS A 53 8.12 -0.53 17.18
C LYS A 53 9.07 -0.12 16.05
N MET A 54 8.66 0.75 15.15
CA MET A 54 9.50 1.23 14.06
C MET A 54 10.64 2.12 14.60
N LYS A 55 11.70 2.26 13.81
CA LYS A 55 12.74 3.25 14.11
C LYS A 55 12.15 4.66 14.05
N LYS A 56 12.57 5.56 14.93
CA LYS A 56 12.16 6.97 14.89
C LYS A 56 12.50 7.68 13.56
N SER A 57 13.53 7.19 12.87
CA SER A 57 13.96 7.68 11.56
C SER A 57 13.24 7.01 10.39
N ALA A 58 12.38 6.02 10.66
CA ALA A 58 11.74 5.23 9.61
C ALA A 58 10.58 5.96 8.93
N PHE A 59 10.32 5.56 7.69
CA PHE A 59 9.18 5.99 6.89
C PHE A 59 8.25 4.82 6.60
N LEU A 60 6.93 5.03 6.79
CA LEU A 60 5.90 4.10 6.34
C LEU A 60 5.44 4.48 4.93
N ILE A 61 5.32 3.51 4.02
CA ILE A 61 4.82 3.73 2.66
C ILE A 61 3.61 2.83 2.41
N ASN A 62 2.46 3.44 2.14
CA ASN A 62 1.25 2.71 1.80
C ASN A 62 0.73 3.09 0.41
N THR A 63 1.00 2.22 -0.55
CA THR A 63 0.48 2.29 -1.93
C THR A 63 -0.45 1.12 -2.24
N SER A 64 -0.90 0.39 -1.21
CA SER A 64 -1.76 -0.77 -1.37
C SER A 64 -3.23 -0.42 -1.15
N ARG A 65 -3.71 -0.38 0.10
CA ARG A 65 -5.08 0.01 0.46
C ARG A 65 -5.10 0.74 1.81
N GLY A 66 -5.95 1.78 1.91
CA GLY A 66 -6.08 2.61 3.12
C GLY A 66 -6.32 1.80 4.39
N PRO A 67 -7.35 0.93 4.46
CA PRO A 67 -7.70 0.20 5.68
C PRO A 67 -6.65 -0.76 6.23
N ILE A 68 -5.53 -0.98 5.55
CA ILE A 68 -4.42 -1.82 6.07
C ILE A 68 -3.70 -1.11 7.22
N VAL A 69 -3.62 0.19 7.17
CA VAL A 69 -3.08 1.05 8.24
C VAL A 69 -4.25 1.71 8.94
N ASN A 70 -4.30 1.62 10.27
CA ASN A 70 -5.27 2.38 11.04
C ASN A 70 -4.95 3.89 10.88
N GLU A 71 -5.86 4.63 10.26
CA GLU A 71 -5.59 6.00 9.84
C GLU A 71 -5.49 6.97 11.03
N ASP A 72 -6.30 6.78 12.08
CA ASP A 72 -6.21 7.58 13.30
C ASP A 72 -4.89 7.34 14.04
N ASP A 73 -4.44 6.09 14.13
CA ASP A 73 -3.16 5.71 14.72
C ASP A 73 -1.98 6.30 13.93
N LEU A 74 -2.05 6.31 12.60
CA LEU A 74 -1.05 6.93 11.75
C LEU A 74 -0.98 8.45 11.99
N ILE A 75 -2.13 9.13 12.12
CA ILE A 75 -2.19 10.55 12.45
C ILE A 75 -1.52 10.82 13.81
N ILE A 76 -1.79 9.99 14.81
CA ILE A 76 -1.15 10.09 16.13
C ILE A 76 0.37 9.92 15.97
N ALA A 77 0.82 8.86 15.32
CA ALA A 77 2.25 8.55 15.16
C ALA A 77 3.01 9.68 14.44
N LEU A 78 2.41 10.27 13.39
CA LEU A 78 3.02 11.37 12.66
C LEU A 78 3.03 12.67 13.47
N SER A 79 1.92 13.01 14.13
CA SER A 79 1.81 14.25 14.92
C SER A 79 2.70 14.25 16.15
N THR A 80 3.01 13.08 16.70
CA THR A 80 3.90 12.91 17.87
C THR A 80 5.33 12.49 17.51
N ASN A 81 5.64 12.41 16.19
CA ASN A 81 6.96 12.01 15.68
C ASN A 81 7.44 10.63 16.19
N VAL A 82 6.53 9.68 16.30
CA VAL A 82 6.85 8.26 16.58
C VAL A 82 7.70 7.69 15.45
N ILE A 83 7.36 8.04 14.20
CA ILE A 83 8.14 7.77 12.99
C ILE A 83 8.49 9.07 12.28
N ALA A 84 9.49 9.05 11.40
CA ALA A 84 9.94 10.26 10.68
C ALA A 84 8.89 10.79 9.71
N GLY A 85 8.14 9.92 9.05
CA GLY A 85 7.12 10.33 8.10
C GLY A 85 6.39 9.17 7.45
N ALA A 86 5.41 9.51 6.59
CA ALA A 86 4.71 8.53 5.77
C ALA A 86 4.46 9.04 4.35
N GLY A 87 4.55 8.13 3.37
CA GLY A 87 4.07 8.30 2.00
C GLY A 87 2.77 7.49 1.83
N VAL A 88 1.68 8.17 1.53
CA VAL A 88 0.33 7.58 1.49
C VAL A 88 -0.34 7.91 0.17
N ASP A 89 -0.62 6.88 -0.63
CA ASP A 89 -1.34 7.00 -1.91
C ASP A 89 -2.81 6.56 -1.80
N VAL A 90 -3.17 5.90 -0.69
CA VAL A 90 -4.47 5.27 -0.48
C VAL A 90 -5.04 5.60 0.91
N TYR A 91 -6.35 5.75 1.03
CA TYR A 91 -7.01 6.22 2.24
C TYR A 91 -8.20 5.34 2.61
N GLU A 92 -8.68 5.47 3.84
CA GLU A 92 -9.92 4.78 4.26
C GLU A 92 -11.12 5.33 3.49
N LYS A 93 -11.16 6.66 3.29
CA LYS A 93 -12.16 7.32 2.44
C LYS A 93 -11.49 8.05 1.28
N GLU A 94 -11.84 7.65 0.07
CA GLU A 94 -11.35 8.25 -1.17
C GLU A 94 -12.48 8.93 -1.96
N PRO A 95 -12.27 10.16 -2.46
CA PRO A 95 -11.09 11.02 -2.30
C PRO A 95 -10.90 11.51 -0.85
N LEU A 96 -9.63 11.71 -0.43
CA LEU A 96 -9.31 12.23 0.90
C LEU A 96 -9.94 13.62 1.10
N PRO A 97 -10.82 13.83 2.10
CA PRO A 97 -11.48 15.11 2.34
C PRO A 97 -10.49 16.28 2.51
N ALA A 98 -10.87 17.48 2.05
CA ALA A 98 -10.00 18.65 2.17
C ALA A 98 -9.67 19.03 3.63
N SER A 99 -10.59 18.74 4.57
CA SER A 99 -10.41 18.99 6.00
C SER A 99 -9.69 17.86 6.75
N HIS A 100 -9.23 16.83 6.05
CA HIS A 100 -8.63 15.65 6.69
C HIS A 100 -7.31 15.98 7.38
N LYS A 101 -7.10 15.47 8.60
CA LYS A 101 -5.95 15.80 9.47
C LYS A 101 -4.59 15.49 8.80
N LEU A 102 -4.48 14.40 8.04
CA LEU A 102 -3.24 14.05 7.32
C LEU A 102 -2.73 15.20 6.43
N ARG A 103 -3.64 16.01 5.84
CA ARG A 103 -3.25 17.13 4.96
C ARG A 103 -2.48 18.24 5.64
N PHE A 104 -2.54 18.30 6.94
CA PHE A 104 -1.90 19.35 7.75
C PHE A 104 -0.63 18.85 8.46
N LEU A 105 -0.24 17.60 8.27
CA LEU A 105 0.98 17.03 8.84
C LEU A 105 2.17 17.25 7.90
N PRO A 106 3.24 17.94 8.35
CA PRO A 106 4.37 18.30 7.50
C PRO A 106 5.22 17.09 7.07
N ASN A 107 5.07 15.96 7.77
CA ASN A 107 5.78 14.71 7.54
C ASN A 107 4.91 13.63 6.84
N ALA A 108 3.79 14.04 6.22
CA ALA A 108 2.95 13.20 5.39
C ALA A 108 3.06 13.62 3.91
N LEU A 109 3.57 12.73 3.05
CA LEU A 109 3.49 12.85 1.60
C LEU A 109 2.21 12.17 1.13
N LEU A 110 1.27 12.94 0.54
CA LEU A 110 -0.04 12.45 0.15
C LEU A 110 -0.21 12.48 -1.38
N LEU A 111 -0.61 11.36 -1.96
CA LEU A 111 -0.93 11.21 -3.38
C LEU A 111 -2.39 10.75 -3.53
N PRO A 112 -3.06 11.04 -4.66
CA PRO A 112 -4.49 10.76 -4.83
C PRO A 112 -4.76 9.41 -5.51
N HIS A 113 -4.19 8.31 -5.01
CA HIS A 113 -4.33 6.94 -5.51
C HIS A 113 -3.86 6.80 -6.96
N ILE A 114 -2.65 7.27 -7.24
CA ILE A 114 -2.06 7.35 -8.59
C ILE A 114 -0.77 6.52 -8.75
N GLY A 115 -0.42 5.67 -7.79
CA GLY A 115 0.80 4.86 -7.86
C GLY A 115 0.89 3.93 -9.09
N TYR A 116 -0.24 3.61 -9.72
CA TYR A 116 -0.32 2.82 -10.96
C TYR A 116 -0.25 3.67 -12.23
N VAL A 117 -0.30 5.00 -12.13
CA VAL A 117 -0.39 5.92 -13.28
C VAL A 117 0.98 6.10 -13.92
N THR A 118 1.27 5.23 -14.88
CA THR A 118 2.45 5.31 -15.76
C THR A 118 2.03 5.20 -17.23
N ALA A 119 2.86 5.69 -18.15
CA ALA A 119 2.59 5.60 -19.59
C ALA A 119 2.43 4.14 -20.04
N GLU A 120 3.26 3.24 -19.49
CA GLU A 120 3.23 1.81 -19.78
C GLU A 120 1.90 1.16 -19.34
N ASN A 121 1.47 1.42 -18.10
CA ASN A 121 0.22 0.89 -17.59
C ASN A 121 -0.98 1.41 -18.38
N TYR A 122 -1.00 2.68 -18.72
CA TYR A 122 -2.06 3.25 -19.54
C TYR A 122 -2.11 2.67 -20.94
N SER A 123 -0.94 2.47 -21.58
CA SER A 123 -0.88 1.79 -22.87
C SER A 123 -1.52 0.41 -22.82
N ILE A 124 -1.18 -0.39 -21.79
CA ILE A 124 -1.76 -1.73 -21.60
C ILE A 124 -3.26 -1.64 -21.33
N PHE A 125 -3.69 -0.79 -20.41
CA PHE A 125 -5.09 -0.69 -19.99
C PHE A 125 -5.99 -0.27 -21.15
N TYR A 126 -5.64 0.78 -21.87
CA TYR A 126 -6.45 1.28 -22.98
C TYR A 126 -6.48 0.30 -24.16
N THR A 127 -5.35 -0.34 -24.48
CA THR A 127 -5.32 -1.39 -25.51
C THR A 127 -6.25 -2.55 -25.15
N GLN A 128 -6.16 -3.05 -23.91
CA GLN A 128 -7.00 -4.15 -23.46
C GLN A 128 -8.49 -3.76 -23.33
N MET A 129 -8.79 -2.51 -23.01
CA MET A 129 -10.18 -2.01 -23.00
C MET A 129 -10.80 -2.06 -24.41
N ILE A 130 -10.06 -1.62 -25.43
CA ILE A 130 -10.49 -1.66 -26.83
C ILE A 130 -10.72 -3.11 -27.27
N GLU A 131 -9.77 -3.99 -27.03
CA GLU A 131 -9.88 -5.43 -27.35
C GLU A 131 -11.10 -6.07 -26.65
N ASN A 132 -11.34 -5.76 -25.38
CA ASN A 132 -12.49 -6.26 -24.63
C ASN A 132 -13.81 -5.77 -25.23
N LEU A 133 -13.88 -4.51 -25.63
CA LEU A 133 -15.05 -3.92 -26.25
C LEU A 133 -15.35 -4.59 -27.60
N GLU A 134 -14.37 -4.71 -28.47
CA GLU A 134 -14.51 -5.36 -29.77
C GLU A 134 -14.96 -6.82 -29.65
N SER A 135 -14.36 -7.57 -28.71
CA SER A 135 -14.71 -8.97 -28.48
C SER A 135 -16.12 -9.11 -27.87
N CYS A 136 -16.53 -8.20 -27.01
CA CYS A 136 -17.87 -8.17 -26.45
C CYS A 136 -18.92 -7.89 -27.55
N ILE A 137 -18.69 -6.90 -28.42
CA ILE A 137 -19.58 -6.56 -29.53
C ILE A 137 -19.70 -7.73 -30.52
N SER A 138 -18.61 -8.47 -30.77
CA SER A 138 -18.62 -9.64 -31.63
C SER A 138 -19.24 -10.90 -30.99
N GLY A 139 -19.76 -10.82 -29.76
CA GLY A 139 -20.36 -11.93 -29.03
C GLY A 139 -19.36 -12.98 -28.51
N LYS A 140 -18.07 -12.67 -28.49
CA LYS A 140 -16.97 -13.54 -28.01
C LYS A 140 -16.17 -12.84 -26.93
N PRO A 141 -16.74 -12.57 -25.74
CA PRO A 141 -16.04 -11.83 -24.69
C PRO A 141 -14.78 -12.55 -24.24
N ILE A 142 -13.69 -11.79 -24.05
CA ILE A 142 -12.42 -12.23 -23.52
C ILE A 142 -12.19 -11.62 -22.13
N ARG A 143 -11.26 -12.19 -21.33
CA ARG A 143 -10.93 -11.74 -19.96
C ARG A 143 -12.14 -11.62 -19.05
N VAL A 144 -13.07 -12.58 -19.17
CA VAL A 144 -14.31 -12.60 -18.36
C VAL A 144 -13.98 -12.89 -16.91
N ILE A 145 -14.46 -12.04 -16.01
CA ILE A 145 -14.38 -12.27 -14.56
C ILE A 145 -15.44 -13.31 -14.17
N LYS A 146 -15.03 -14.36 -13.48
CA LYS A 146 -15.90 -15.44 -12.97
C LYS A 146 -16.25 -15.18 -11.53
#